data_5785b3432d840a125f520bcdb2043b6e
#
_entry.id   5785b3432d840a125f520bcdb2043b6e
#
_cell.length_a   1.000
_cell.length_b   1.000
_cell.length_c   1.000
_cell.angle_alpha   90.00
_cell.angle_beta   90.00
_cell.angle_gamma   90.00
#
_symmetry.space_group_name_H-M   'P 1'
#
loop_
_entity.id
_entity.type
_entity.pdbx_description
1 polymer ?
#
loop_
_entity_poly.entity_id
_entity_poly.type
_entity_poly.pdbx_seq_one_letter_code
_entity_poly.pdbx_strand_id
1 'polypeptide(L)'
;MAADANVDADAADTADPASADATDDRVYYVISDLHIGGDEQLEEVEFLPELLEFLDRLATTDEDAELVINGDAFGLWEFTTAEGIEKFDILERTYPELFAALREAGENVRITLLPGNHDHELAAYDEYVERFAAYNVDLVPEQSITRPVGDRTIHFEHGHQQDPNNRIADWGNPYSTPLGYYYNTLVTSRAGQLSDRGRYNWLKDVQAVTPTERMPVWLLSKYFYREMNPLLRYSLVPFLLLFNVSALLAVGAGLDLAGVWSMPVDRTAAFLDRFGRAGAAAWFLLVLNVAVAGLLVLVGIPLYFIRRDVRKTIDRFGVFETDLTVDAERPYVEAAEAVFDETPDAAVFCYGHTHRPTTRTVEGGLLVNTGTWLKRLHRRDGITGILPPVFYPSYQLPAVRITAAADGVAVEYERISKPSPSTEELTRTERFFTVGREPELTLPDRHVVGGRPEGEPDADRETRGGAGGGAGDRS
;
A
#
# COMPACT_ATOMS: atom_id res chain seq x y z
N MET A 1 -30.31 -13.27 50.73
CA MET A 1 -31.47 -13.30 49.84
C MET A 1 -30.91 -13.07 48.47
N ALA A 2 -30.73 -14.14 47.76
CA ALA A 2 -30.32 -14.19 46.36
C ALA A 2 -31.53 -13.87 45.49
N ALA A 3 -31.31 -13.11 44.42
CA ALA A 3 -32.23 -13.04 43.30
C ALA A 3 -31.39 -13.22 42.01
N ASP A 4 -31.51 -14.44 41.51
CA ASP A 4 -31.08 -14.81 40.16
C ASP A 4 -31.86 -14.00 39.15
N ALA A 5 -31.17 -13.39 38.20
CA ALA A 5 -31.74 -12.92 36.95
C ALA A 5 -30.98 -13.63 35.82
N ASN A 6 -31.59 -14.69 35.36
CA ASN A 6 -31.35 -15.38 34.11
C ASN A 6 -31.75 -14.41 32.97
N VAL A 7 -30.84 -14.01 32.13
CA VAL A 7 -31.14 -13.32 30.87
C VAL A 7 -30.83 -14.30 29.76
N ASP A 8 -31.90 -14.79 29.16
CA ASP A 8 -31.91 -15.69 28.03
C ASP A 8 -31.18 -15.07 26.85
N ALA A 9 -30.17 -15.77 26.41
CA ALA A 9 -29.54 -15.59 25.09
C ALA A 9 -30.45 -16.25 24.03
N ASP A 10 -31.21 -15.44 23.31
CA ASP A 10 -31.92 -15.88 22.12
C ASP A 10 -31.98 -14.69 21.14
N ALA A 11 -30.89 -14.45 20.43
CA ALA A 11 -30.89 -13.69 19.19
C ALA A 11 -30.52 -14.69 18.10
N ALA A 12 -31.52 -15.46 17.69
CA ALA A 12 -31.43 -16.36 16.58
C ALA A 12 -31.36 -15.56 15.27
N ASP A 13 -30.27 -15.71 14.61
CA ASP A 13 -30.10 -16.09 13.22
C ASP A 13 -31.42 -16.20 12.43
N THR A 14 -31.77 -15.16 11.68
CA THR A 14 -32.75 -15.24 10.60
C THR A 14 -32.00 -15.22 9.26
N ALA A 15 -31.16 -16.24 9.03
CA ALA A 15 -30.79 -16.63 7.69
C ALA A 15 -32.03 -17.23 7.01
N ASP A 16 -32.51 -16.58 5.98
CA ASP A 16 -33.56 -17.06 5.09
C ASP A 16 -33.07 -18.34 4.37
N PRO A 17 -33.69 -19.53 4.60
CA PRO A 17 -33.21 -20.76 4.00
C PRO A 17 -33.84 -21.00 2.60
N ALA A 18 -33.83 -20.01 1.75
CA ALA A 18 -34.39 -20.16 0.41
C ALA A 18 -33.38 -19.75 -0.66
N SER A 19 -32.38 -20.61 -0.94
CA SER A 19 -31.88 -20.93 -2.29
C SER A 19 -30.56 -21.74 -2.22
N ALA A 20 -30.64 -22.99 -1.83
CA ALA A 20 -29.46 -23.88 -1.80
C ALA A 20 -29.31 -24.63 -3.13
N ASP A 21 -29.53 -24.03 -4.29
CA ASP A 21 -29.36 -24.72 -5.60
C ASP A 21 -29.11 -23.78 -6.81
N ALA A 22 -28.72 -22.52 -6.58
CA ALA A 22 -28.24 -21.65 -7.66
C ALA A 22 -26.73 -21.38 -7.42
N THR A 23 -25.88 -21.87 -8.32
CA THR A 23 -24.50 -21.39 -8.43
C THR A 23 -24.56 -19.89 -8.60
N ASP A 24 -23.96 -19.15 -7.66
CA ASP A 24 -23.93 -17.68 -7.71
C ASP A 24 -22.91 -17.26 -8.77
N ASP A 25 -23.38 -16.93 -9.97
CA ASP A 25 -22.55 -16.49 -11.10
C ASP A 25 -22.21 -15.00 -11.03
N ARG A 26 -22.46 -14.36 -9.88
CA ARG A 26 -22.20 -12.93 -9.68
C ARG A 26 -20.74 -12.58 -9.86
N VAL A 27 -20.51 -11.45 -10.52
CA VAL A 27 -19.20 -10.85 -10.72
C VAL A 27 -18.91 -9.88 -9.59
N TYR A 28 -17.77 -10.02 -8.93
CA TYR A 28 -17.32 -9.08 -7.90
C TYR A 28 -16.22 -8.18 -8.46
N TYR A 29 -16.45 -6.87 -8.42
CA TYR A 29 -15.42 -5.86 -8.63
C TYR A 29 -14.98 -5.35 -7.27
N VAL A 30 -13.69 -5.37 -7.01
CA VAL A 30 -13.13 -4.98 -5.70
C VAL A 30 -12.09 -3.89 -5.86
N ILE A 31 -12.29 -2.79 -5.16
CA ILE A 31 -11.34 -1.68 -5.04
C ILE A 31 -11.15 -1.36 -3.57
N SER A 32 -10.04 -0.74 -3.20
CA SER A 32 -9.76 -0.26 -1.84
C SER A 32 -8.80 0.91 -1.83
N ASP A 33 -8.55 1.46 -0.66
CA ASP A 33 -7.46 2.41 -0.41
C ASP A 33 -7.53 3.62 -1.37
N LEU A 34 -8.71 4.22 -1.46
CA LEU A 34 -8.96 5.44 -2.24
C LEU A 34 -8.56 6.69 -1.45
N HIS A 35 -8.74 6.68 -0.13
CA HIS A 35 -8.45 7.78 0.79
C HIS A 35 -8.97 9.14 0.30
N ILE A 36 -10.21 9.19 -0.16
CA ILE A 36 -10.82 10.43 -0.65
C ILE A 36 -11.13 11.36 0.51
N GLY A 37 -10.62 12.59 0.47
CA GLY A 37 -10.88 13.62 1.48
C GLY A 37 -9.67 13.95 2.33
N GLY A 38 -9.93 14.62 3.47
CA GLY A 38 -8.89 15.19 4.34
C GLY A 38 -8.60 16.67 4.01
N ASP A 39 -8.05 17.40 4.98
CA ASP A 39 -7.84 18.85 4.87
C ASP A 39 -6.94 19.28 3.70
N GLU A 40 -6.02 18.40 3.27
CA GLU A 40 -5.04 18.71 2.22
C GLU A 40 -5.42 18.17 0.85
N GLN A 41 -6.29 17.16 0.81
CA GLN A 41 -6.71 16.49 -0.43
C GLN A 41 -8.08 16.93 -0.90
N LEU A 42 -8.76 17.80 -0.17
CA LEU A 42 -10.08 18.31 -0.55
C LEU A 42 -10.13 19.00 -1.93
N GLU A 43 -8.98 19.47 -2.42
CA GLU A 43 -8.91 20.16 -3.70
C GLU A 43 -8.46 19.28 -4.88
N GLU A 44 -7.86 18.11 -4.65
CA GLU A 44 -7.21 17.32 -5.70
C GLU A 44 -7.23 15.79 -5.45
N VAL A 45 -8.36 15.13 -5.71
CA VAL A 45 -8.34 13.68 -5.92
C VAL A 45 -7.94 13.42 -7.39
N GLU A 46 -6.63 13.20 -7.59
CA GLU A 46 -6.03 13.17 -8.94
C GLU A 46 -6.56 12.01 -9.82
N PHE A 47 -7.16 10.97 -9.24
CA PHE A 47 -7.77 9.82 -9.95
C PHE A 47 -9.31 9.89 -10.03
N LEU A 48 -9.93 10.97 -9.56
CA LEU A 48 -11.39 11.09 -9.56
C LEU A 48 -12.01 10.90 -10.94
N PRO A 49 -11.47 11.47 -12.04
CA PRO A 49 -12.03 11.25 -13.37
C PRO A 49 -12.08 9.77 -13.76
N GLU A 50 -11.03 9.00 -13.44
CA GLU A 50 -10.97 7.57 -13.74
C GLU A 50 -11.91 6.76 -12.86
N LEU A 51 -12.13 7.19 -11.60
CA LEU A 51 -13.11 6.56 -10.72
C LEU A 51 -14.55 6.80 -11.22
N LEU A 52 -14.85 8.00 -11.68
CA LEU A 52 -16.15 8.32 -12.27
C LEU A 52 -16.41 7.50 -13.54
N GLU A 53 -15.41 7.36 -14.42
CA GLU A 53 -15.49 6.49 -15.61
C GLU A 53 -15.70 5.01 -15.24
N PHE A 54 -15.04 4.53 -14.18
CA PHE A 54 -15.24 3.17 -13.68
C PHE A 54 -16.65 2.96 -13.14
N LEU A 55 -17.20 3.91 -12.38
CA LEU A 55 -18.57 3.84 -11.85
C LEU A 55 -19.62 3.95 -12.99
N ASP A 56 -19.42 4.79 -13.99
CA ASP A 56 -20.29 4.90 -15.18
C ASP A 56 -20.36 3.58 -15.95
N ARG A 57 -19.21 2.88 -16.08
CA ARG A 57 -19.18 1.55 -16.68
C ARG A 57 -20.00 0.54 -15.86
N LEU A 58 -19.95 0.59 -14.53
CA LEU A 58 -20.76 -0.27 -13.67
C LEU A 58 -22.25 0.10 -13.73
N ALA A 59 -22.58 1.39 -13.89
CA ALA A 59 -23.95 1.85 -14.06
C ALA A 59 -24.61 1.30 -15.36
N THR A 60 -23.80 0.93 -16.33
CA THR A 60 -24.28 0.49 -17.67
C THR A 60 -23.94 -0.97 -18.00
N THR A 61 -23.38 -1.73 -17.06
CA THR A 61 -23.04 -3.16 -17.30
C THR A 61 -24.28 -4.02 -17.36
N ASP A 62 -24.23 -5.06 -18.22
CA ASP A 62 -25.25 -6.12 -18.29
C ASP A 62 -24.92 -7.29 -17.33
N GLU A 63 -23.78 -7.26 -16.62
CA GLU A 63 -23.37 -8.30 -15.68
C GLU A 63 -24.16 -8.18 -14.35
N ASP A 64 -24.57 -9.32 -13.78
CA ASP A 64 -24.99 -9.34 -12.37
C ASP A 64 -23.74 -9.15 -11.52
N ALA A 65 -23.53 -7.93 -11.02
CA ALA A 65 -22.29 -7.57 -10.38
C ALA A 65 -22.49 -6.91 -9.00
N GLU A 66 -21.47 -7.07 -8.16
CA GLU A 66 -21.34 -6.33 -6.90
C GLU A 66 -19.99 -5.59 -6.89
N LEU A 67 -20.02 -4.29 -6.60
CA LEU A 67 -18.83 -3.52 -6.28
C LEU A 67 -18.57 -3.59 -4.78
N VAL A 68 -17.44 -4.14 -4.37
CA VAL A 68 -16.97 -4.13 -2.99
C VAL A 68 -15.86 -3.09 -2.85
N ILE A 69 -16.14 -2.03 -2.08
CA ILE A 69 -15.14 -1.04 -1.68
C ILE A 69 -14.56 -1.53 -0.34
N ASN A 70 -13.39 -2.15 -0.38
CA ASN A 70 -12.83 -2.95 0.69
C ASN A 70 -11.95 -2.14 1.65
N GLY A 71 -12.51 -1.09 2.24
CA GLY A 71 -11.90 -0.24 3.26
C GLY A 71 -11.07 0.92 2.70
N ASP A 72 -10.86 1.91 3.56
CA ASP A 72 -10.11 3.13 3.30
C ASP A 72 -10.60 3.86 2.03
N ALA A 73 -11.94 3.89 1.86
CA ALA A 73 -12.56 4.69 0.81
C ALA A 73 -12.35 6.19 1.05
N PHE A 74 -12.41 6.60 2.31
CA PHE A 74 -12.30 7.99 2.72
C PHE A 74 -11.17 8.22 3.70
N GLY A 75 -10.46 9.35 3.52
CA GLY A 75 -9.40 9.80 4.43
C GLY A 75 -9.98 10.55 5.63
N LEU A 76 -10.76 9.89 6.50
CA LEU A 76 -11.38 10.56 7.64
C LEU A 76 -10.38 10.91 8.74
N TRP A 77 -9.24 10.22 8.83
CA TRP A 77 -8.15 10.59 9.75
C TRP A 77 -7.47 11.90 9.34
N GLU A 78 -7.47 12.21 8.07
CA GLU A 78 -6.85 13.38 7.48
C GLU A 78 -7.65 14.68 7.70
N PHE A 79 -8.89 14.58 8.19
CA PHE A 79 -9.65 15.74 8.66
C PHE A 79 -9.21 16.12 10.06
N THR A 80 -8.57 17.28 10.20
CA THR A 80 -8.09 17.81 11.49
C THR A 80 -8.95 18.96 12.00
N THR A 81 -9.85 19.49 11.17
CA THR A 81 -10.70 20.66 11.47
C THR A 81 -12.18 20.34 11.61
N ALA A 82 -12.62 19.14 11.17
CA ALA A 82 -13.99 18.65 11.26
C ALA A 82 -14.08 17.37 12.09
N GLU A 83 -15.20 17.13 12.75
CA GLU A 83 -15.42 15.94 13.58
C GLU A 83 -16.75 15.26 13.23
N GLY A 84 -16.80 13.93 13.37
CA GLY A 84 -18.00 13.13 13.18
C GLY A 84 -18.64 13.34 11.80
N ILE A 85 -19.98 13.39 11.77
CA ILE A 85 -20.76 13.47 10.52
C ILE A 85 -20.47 14.75 9.68
N GLU A 86 -19.91 15.80 10.29
CA GLU A 86 -19.51 17.00 9.54
C GLU A 86 -18.49 16.68 8.45
N LYS A 87 -17.64 15.67 8.66
CA LYS A 87 -16.69 15.18 7.64
C LYS A 87 -17.45 14.70 6.39
N PHE A 88 -18.54 13.97 6.58
CA PHE A 88 -19.37 13.51 5.48
C PHE A 88 -20.01 14.68 4.72
N ASP A 89 -20.55 15.68 5.44
CA ASP A 89 -21.12 16.88 4.82
C ASP A 89 -20.09 17.64 3.98
N ILE A 90 -18.80 17.62 4.41
CA ILE A 90 -17.71 18.22 3.63
C ILE A 90 -17.44 17.40 2.37
N LEU A 91 -17.32 16.07 2.50
CA LEU A 91 -17.12 15.17 1.35
C LEU A 91 -18.22 15.29 0.31
N GLU A 92 -19.47 15.28 0.74
CA GLU A 92 -20.66 15.40 -0.14
C GLU A 92 -20.67 16.72 -0.90
N ARG A 93 -20.33 17.83 -0.22
CA ARG A 93 -20.24 19.15 -0.86
C ARG A 93 -19.04 19.30 -1.80
N THR A 94 -17.93 18.63 -1.50
CA THR A 94 -16.70 18.75 -2.27
C THR A 94 -16.71 17.86 -3.51
N TYR A 95 -17.31 16.66 -3.41
CA TYR A 95 -17.36 15.66 -4.48
C TYR A 95 -18.78 15.25 -4.85
N PRO A 96 -19.67 16.19 -5.18
CA PRO A 96 -21.07 15.86 -5.50
C PRO A 96 -21.18 14.93 -6.71
N GLU A 97 -20.25 15.00 -7.66
CA GLU A 97 -20.17 14.10 -8.81
C GLU A 97 -19.84 12.66 -8.43
N LEU A 98 -19.01 12.43 -7.40
CA LEU A 98 -18.74 11.08 -6.89
C LEU A 98 -19.98 10.45 -6.29
N PHE A 99 -20.67 11.19 -5.42
CA PHE A 99 -21.90 10.71 -4.79
C PHE A 99 -23.04 10.50 -5.79
N ALA A 100 -23.10 11.34 -6.85
CA ALA A 100 -24.04 11.14 -7.94
C ALA A 100 -23.72 9.86 -8.74
N ALA A 101 -22.44 9.62 -9.06
CA ALA A 101 -22.00 8.43 -9.77
C ALA A 101 -22.19 7.13 -8.94
N LEU A 102 -21.95 7.18 -7.62
CA LEU A 102 -22.27 6.05 -6.73
C LEU A 102 -23.75 5.72 -6.75
N ARG A 103 -24.61 6.74 -6.67
CA ARG A 103 -26.07 6.55 -6.73
C ARG A 103 -26.50 5.91 -8.06
N GLU A 104 -25.98 6.40 -9.17
CA GLU A 104 -26.29 5.90 -10.51
C GLU A 104 -25.79 4.46 -10.69
N ALA A 105 -24.55 4.16 -10.32
CA ALA A 105 -24.01 2.81 -10.36
C ALA A 105 -24.81 1.86 -9.45
N GLY A 106 -25.21 2.32 -8.25
CA GLY A 106 -25.97 1.55 -7.29
C GLY A 106 -27.44 1.28 -7.70
N GLU A 107 -27.94 1.89 -8.77
CA GLU A 107 -29.22 1.52 -9.40
C GLU A 107 -29.09 0.22 -10.22
N ASN A 108 -27.89 -0.09 -10.70
CA ASN A 108 -27.64 -1.22 -11.60
C ASN A 108 -26.87 -2.37 -10.92
N VAL A 109 -25.87 -2.06 -10.08
CA VAL A 109 -25.07 -3.05 -9.36
C VAL A 109 -25.16 -2.83 -7.86
N ARG A 110 -25.05 -3.88 -7.07
CA ARG A 110 -24.92 -3.70 -5.61
C ARG A 110 -23.58 -3.06 -5.29
N ILE A 111 -23.56 -2.03 -4.43
CA ILE A 111 -22.34 -1.42 -3.91
C ILE A 111 -22.25 -1.68 -2.42
N THR A 112 -21.24 -2.42 -2.00
CA THR A 112 -20.95 -2.70 -0.59
C THR A 112 -19.69 -1.94 -0.18
N LEU A 113 -19.77 -1.14 0.89
CA LEU A 113 -18.64 -0.42 1.48
C LEU A 113 -18.31 -1.02 2.84
N LEU A 114 -17.07 -1.50 3.00
CA LEU A 114 -16.49 -1.86 4.29
C LEU A 114 -15.61 -0.71 4.78
N PRO A 115 -15.62 -0.37 6.07
CA PRO A 115 -14.65 0.55 6.62
C PRO A 115 -13.26 -0.09 6.77
N GLY A 116 -12.22 0.70 6.50
CA GLY A 116 -10.83 0.38 6.85
C GLY A 116 -10.40 1.04 8.15
N ASN A 117 -9.09 1.28 8.31
CA ASN A 117 -8.61 1.98 9.50
C ASN A 117 -8.73 3.50 9.36
N HIS A 118 -8.52 4.09 8.16
CA HIS A 118 -8.62 5.53 7.95
C HIS A 118 -10.07 6.04 8.01
N ASP A 119 -11.02 5.19 7.74
CA ASP A 119 -12.44 5.51 7.79
C ASP A 119 -13.24 4.63 8.77
N HIS A 120 -12.58 4.05 9.79
CA HIS A 120 -13.22 3.23 10.83
C HIS A 120 -14.35 3.94 11.57
N GLU A 121 -14.33 5.26 11.56
CA GLU A 121 -15.42 6.10 12.12
C GLU A 121 -16.77 5.82 11.46
N LEU A 122 -16.77 5.32 10.22
CA LEU A 122 -17.99 4.90 9.51
C LEU A 122 -18.73 3.77 10.23
N ALA A 123 -18.03 2.95 11.01
CA ALA A 123 -18.61 1.88 11.83
C ALA A 123 -19.13 2.37 13.19
N ALA A 124 -18.90 3.64 13.53
CA ALA A 124 -19.19 4.15 14.86
C ALA A 124 -20.58 4.81 15.00
N TYR A 125 -21.16 5.23 13.89
CA TYR A 125 -22.41 5.98 13.88
C TYR A 125 -23.38 5.45 12.84
N ASP A 126 -24.59 5.05 13.26
CA ASP A 126 -25.68 4.59 12.38
C ASP A 126 -26.05 5.63 11.32
N GLU A 127 -25.81 6.92 11.60
CA GLU A 127 -26.08 8.01 10.67
C GLU A 127 -25.29 7.89 9.37
N TYR A 128 -24.07 7.34 9.38
CA TYR A 128 -23.33 7.06 8.15
C TYR A 128 -24.04 6.01 7.28
N VAL A 129 -24.60 4.96 7.90
CA VAL A 129 -25.35 3.92 7.17
C VAL A 129 -26.54 4.54 6.44
N GLU A 130 -27.32 5.41 7.13
CA GLU A 130 -28.46 6.10 6.54
C GLU A 130 -28.04 7.04 5.39
N ARG A 131 -26.93 7.75 5.56
CA ARG A 131 -26.40 8.69 4.56
C ARG A 131 -25.92 7.97 3.30
N PHE A 132 -25.18 6.88 3.43
CA PHE A 132 -24.72 6.08 2.30
C PHE A 132 -25.87 5.38 1.57
N ALA A 133 -26.88 4.90 2.30
CA ALA A 133 -28.08 4.31 1.69
C ALA A 133 -28.81 5.29 0.75
N ALA A 134 -28.75 6.61 1.01
CA ALA A 134 -29.29 7.62 0.10
C ALA A 134 -28.57 7.69 -1.26
N TYR A 135 -27.40 7.08 -1.37
CA TYR A 135 -26.58 6.96 -2.59
C TYR A 135 -26.50 5.53 -3.12
N ASN A 136 -27.45 4.65 -2.72
CA ASN A 136 -27.49 3.24 -3.09
C ASN A 136 -26.21 2.46 -2.71
N VAL A 137 -25.54 2.88 -1.64
CA VAL A 137 -24.37 2.23 -1.09
C VAL A 137 -24.74 1.56 0.23
N ASP A 138 -24.50 0.26 0.31
CA ASP A 138 -24.68 -0.57 1.49
C ASP A 138 -23.39 -0.49 2.36
N LEU A 139 -23.39 0.43 3.32
CA LEU A 139 -22.31 0.52 4.31
C LEU A 139 -22.47 -0.60 5.33
N VAL A 140 -21.54 -1.53 5.35
CA VAL A 140 -21.49 -2.64 6.31
C VAL A 140 -20.47 -2.31 7.40
N PRO A 141 -20.91 -2.00 8.64
CA PRO A 141 -20.03 -1.53 9.72
C PRO A 141 -19.19 -2.66 10.36
N GLU A 142 -19.10 -3.82 9.73
CA GLU A 142 -18.33 -4.98 10.17
C GLU A 142 -16.87 -4.87 9.71
N GLN A 143 -15.99 -5.65 10.34
CA GLN A 143 -14.58 -5.72 9.95
C GLN A 143 -14.31 -6.64 8.75
N SER A 144 -15.23 -7.56 8.47
CA SER A 144 -15.14 -8.51 7.36
C SER A 144 -16.52 -8.95 6.89
N ILE A 145 -16.60 -9.40 5.64
CA ILE A 145 -17.79 -10.03 5.07
C ILE A 145 -17.39 -11.24 4.24
N THR A 146 -18.35 -12.15 4.05
CA THR A 146 -18.20 -13.28 3.14
C THR A 146 -19.23 -13.17 2.03
N ARG A 147 -18.84 -13.54 0.79
CA ARG A 147 -19.73 -13.57 -0.39
C ARG A 147 -19.59 -14.88 -1.13
N PRO A 148 -20.69 -15.48 -1.63
CA PRO A 148 -20.66 -16.67 -2.45
C PRO A 148 -20.11 -16.37 -3.85
N VAL A 149 -19.41 -17.33 -4.46
CA VAL A 149 -18.96 -17.29 -5.85
C VAL A 149 -18.89 -18.72 -6.40
N GLY A 150 -19.81 -19.07 -7.30
CA GLY A 150 -19.97 -20.45 -7.71
C GLY A 150 -20.34 -21.37 -6.54
N ASP A 151 -19.54 -22.39 -6.31
CA ASP A 151 -19.66 -23.33 -5.18
C ASP A 151 -18.72 -22.98 -4.00
N ARG A 152 -18.08 -21.82 -4.05
CA ARG A 152 -17.10 -21.35 -3.08
C ARG A 152 -17.52 -20.00 -2.48
N THR A 153 -16.70 -19.50 -1.55
CA THR A 153 -16.88 -18.18 -0.96
C THR A 153 -15.60 -17.33 -1.03
N ILE A 154 -15.81 -16.01 -0.97
CA ILE A 154 -14.75 -15.01 -0.88
C ILE A 154 -14.86 -14.37 0.49
N HIS A 155 -13.75 -14.31 1.23
CA HIS A 155 -13.63 -13.53 2.45
C HIS A 155 -13.04 -12.16 2.11
N PHE A 156 -13.71 -11.10 2.54
CA PHE A 156 -13.25 -9.71 2.41
C PHE A 156 -12.97 -9.12 3.78
N GLU A 157 -11.82 -8.55 3.96
CA GLU A 157 -11.48 -7.66 5.08
C GLU A 157 -10.56 -6.55 4.57
N HIS A 158 -10.49 -5.42 5.28
CA HIS A 158 -9.55 -4.39 4.85
C HIS A 158 -8.08 -4.81 5.06
N GLY A 159 -7.78 -5.53 6.14
CA GLY A 159 -6.44 -6.05 6.44
C GLY A 159 -5.69 -5.27 7.54
N HIS A 160 -6.19 -4.13 8.00
CA HIS A 160 -5.60 -3.38 9.13
C HIS A 160 -5.59 -4.20 10.43
N GLN A 161 -6.47 -5.19 10.54
CA GLN A 161 -6.55 -6.12 11.66
C GLN A 161 -5.25 -6.89 11.88
N GLN A 162 -4.49 -7.11 10.81
CA GLN A 162 -3.24 -7.84 10.78
C GLN A 162 -2.01 -6.94 11.02
N ASP A 163 -2.19 -5.61 11.03
CA ASP A 163 -1.13 -4.64 11.29
C ASP A 163 -1.17 -4.13 12.74
N PRO A 164 -0.17 -4.47 13.58
CA PRO A 164 -0.13 -4.03 14.97
C PRO A 164 -0.18 -2.51 15.17
N ASN A 165 0.26 -1.73 14.18
CA ASN A 165 0.29 -0.27 14.25
C ASN A 165 -1.03 0.37 13.83
N ASN A 166 -1.88 -0.35 13.08
CA ASN A 166 -3.13 0.17 12.52
C ASN A 166 -4.37 -0.57 13.01
N ARG A 167 -4.20 -1.65 13.80
CA ARG A 167 -5.32 -2.40 14.39
C ARG A 167 -6.15 -1.52 15.32
N ILE A 168 -7.45 -1.45 15.08
CA ILE A 168 -8.42 -0.79 15.94
C ILE A 168 -8.79 -1.76 17.07
N ALA A 169 -8.48 -1.39 18.33
CA ALA A 169 -8.68 -2.27 19.47
C ALA A 169 -10.13 -2.42 19.89
N ASP A 170 -10.93 -1.37 19.69
CA ASP A 170 -12.35 -1.29 20.05
C ASP A 170 -13.11 -0.80 18.82
N TRP A 171 -13.53 -1.76 17.99
CA TRP A 171 -14.23 -1.48 16.72
C TRP A 171 -15.59 -0.84 16.99
N GLY A 172 -15.98 0.13 16.19
CA GLY A 172 -17.19 0.93 16.40
C GLY A 172 -17.00 2.07 17.42
N ASN A 173 -15.82 2.19 18.05
CA ASN A 173 -15.50 3.34 18.90
C ASN A 173 -14.62 4.33 18.12
N PRO A 174 -15.14 5.55 17.79
CA PRO A 174 -14.41 6.52 16.97
C PRO A 174 -13.15 7.06 17.66
N TYR A 175 -13.02 6.88 18.97
CA TYR A 175 -11.86 7.33 19.76
C TYR A 175 -10.83 6.22 19.96
N SER A 176 -11.08 5.02 19.46
CA SER A 176 -10.11 3.91 19.49
C SER A 176 -9.08 4.06 18.36
N THR A 177 -8.15 5.01 18.56
CA THR A 177 -7.15 5.36 17.53
C THR A 177 -5.86 4.56 17.73
N PRO A 178 -5.34 3.89 16.69
CA PRO A 178 -4.08 3.15 16.72
C PRO A 178 -2.86 4.09 16.59
N LEU A 179 -1.66 3.53 16.73
CA LEU A 179 -0.41 4.30 16.58
C LEU A 179 -0.31 4.98 15.21
N GLY A 180 -0.77 4.31 14.14
CA GLY A 180 -0.78 4.84 12.78
C GLY A 180 -1.54 6.15 12.64
N TYR A 181 -2.65 6.31 13.36
CA TYR A 181 -3.40 7.57 13.41
C TYR A 181 -2.54 8.75 13.87
N TYR A 182 -1.81 8.59 14.96
CA TYR A 182 -0.95 9.67 15.49
C TYR A 182 0.21 9.97 14.55
N TYR A 183 0.78 8.94 13.90
CA TYR A 183 1.81 9.17 12.89
C TYR A 183 1.24 9.93 11.69
N ASN A 184 0.08 9.54 11.19
CA ASN A 184 -0.55 10.20 10.06
C ASN A 184 -0.90 11.66 10.39
N THR A 185 -1.63 11.92 11.46
CA THR A 185 -2.11 13.27 11.81
C THR A 185 -1.00 14.20 12.28
N LEU A 186 0.00 13.72 13.04
CA LEU A 186 1.03 14.58 13.62
C LEU A 186 2.25 14.74 12.71
N VAL A 187 2.56 13.79 11.85
CA VAL A 187 3.77 13.81 11.02
C VAL A 187 3.42 14.08 9.57
N THR A 188 2.61 13.22 8.96
CA THR A 188 2.36 13.30 7.50
C THR A 188 1.48 14.48 7.12
N SER A 189 0.37 14.72 7.82
CA SER A 189 -0.50 15.87 7.55
C SER A 189 0.21 17.19 7.81
N ARG A 190 1.01 17.30 8.88
CA ARG A 190 1.81 18.51 9.11
C ARG A 190 2.93 18.70 8.10
N ALA A 191 3.54 17.59 7.62
CA ALA A 191 4.54 17.70 6.56
C ALA A 191 3.91 18.21 5.26
N GLY A 192 2.70 17.77 4.93
CA GLY A 192 1.91 18.27 3.83
C GLY A 192 1.65 19.78 3.96
N GLN A 193 1.08 20.25 5.08
CA GLN A 193 0.83 21.67 5.34
C GLN A 193 2.11 22.54 5.28
N LEU A 194 3.27 21.98 5.66
CA LEU A 194 4.55 22.66 5.52
C LEU A 194 5.06 22.71 4.08
N SER A 195 4.56 21.85 3.22
CA SER A 195 4.99 21.76 1.82
C SER A 195 4.71 23.04 1.04
N ASP A 196 3.61 23.73 1.34
CA ASP A 196 3.23 25.00 0.70
C ASP A 196 4.21 26.13 0.96
N ARG A 197 5.06 25.98 1.99
CA ARG A 197 6.11 26.95 2.33
C ARG A 197 7.41 26.71 1.59
N GLY A 198 7.59 25.52 1.00
CA GLY A 198 8.78 25.15 0.24
C GLY A 198 8.70 25.56 -1.23
N ARG A 199 9.88 25.58 -1.90
CA ARG A 199 9.96 25.78 -3.33
C ARG A 199 9.45 24.53 -4.04
N TYR A 200 8.55 24.67 -5.01
CA TYR A 200 8.00 23.55 -5.81
C TYR A 200 7.13 22.56 -5.01
N ASN A 201 6.60 22.94 -3.86
CA ASN A 201 5.73 22.06 -3.05
C ASN A 201 6.30 20.64 -2.89
N TRP A 202 7.58 20.54 -2.58
CA TRP A 202 8.37 19.30 -2.72
C TRP A 202 8.05 18.23 -1.67
N LEU A 203 7.33 18.58 -0.60
CA LEU A 203 6.84 17.64 0.42
C LEU A 203 5.42 17.12 0.17
N LYS A 204 4.71 17.64 -0.86
CA LYS A 204 3.31 17.28 -1.17
C LYS A 204 3.08 15.76 -1.19
N ASP A 205 4.00 15.00 -1.76
CA ASP A 205 3.83 13.57 -1.96
C ASP A 205 4.49 12.70 -0.88
N VAL A 206 4.68 13.21 0.34
CA VAL A 206 5.35 12.44 1.40
C VAL A 206 4.61 11.13 1.73
N GLN A 207 3.28 11.15 1.67
CA GLN A 207 2.42 9.99 1.92
C GLN A 207 2.50 8.94 0.80
N ALA A 208 2.85 9.34 -0.43
CA ALA A 208 3.02 8.45 -1.57
C ALA A 208 4.30 7.59 -1.50
N VAL A 209 5.17 7.84 -0.51
CA VAL A 209 6.42 7.09 -0.33
C VAL A 209 6.17 5.79 0.39
N THR A 210 6.16 4.69 -0.35
CA THR A 210 5.95 3.35 0.19
C THR A 210 7.13 2.44 -0.18
N PRO A 211 7.71 1.68 0.76
CA PRO A 211 7.47 1.69 2.20
C PRO A 211 8.03 2.94 2.88
N THR A 212 7.52 3.27 4.06
CA THR A 212 7.83 4.50 4.82
C THR A 212 9.31 4.65 5.18
N GLU A 213 10.05 3.55 5.31
CA GLU A 213 11.50 3.52 5.54
C GLU A 213 12.30 4.21 4.42
N ARG A 214 11.69 4.41 3.25
CA ARG A 214 12.29 5.14 2.12
C ARG A 214 12.13 6.66 2.23
N MET A 215 11.31 7.17 3.15
CA MET A 215 11.10 8.60 3.33
C MET A 215 12.39 9.40 3.52
N PRO A 216 13.38 8.98 4.35
CA PRO A 216 14.62 9.74 4.48
C PRO A 216 15.40 9.86 3.17
N VAL A 217 15.41 8.80 2.37
CA VAL A 217 16.09 8.79 1.06
C VAL A 217 15.32 9.66 0.05
N TRP A 218 13.99 9.62 0.09
CA TRP A 218 13.13 10.47 -0.72
C TRP A 218 13.30 11.96 -0.38
N LEU A 219 13.31 12.31 0.91
CA LEU A 219 13.57 13.68 1.37
C LEU A 219 14.92 14.19 0.88
N LEU A 220 15.97 13.37 0.99
CA LEU A 220 17.30 13.70 0.47
C LEU A 220 17.27 13.93 -1.05
N SER A 221 16.55 13.09 -1.79
CA SER A 221 16.36 13.21 -3.24
C SER A 221 15.67 14.53 -3.60
N LYS A 222 14.52 14.80 -2.99
CA LYS A 222 13.76 16.03 -3.24
C LYS A 222 14.55 17.28 -2.87
N TYR A 223 15.24 17.27 -1.73
CA TYR A 223 16.15 18.36 -1.36
C TYR A 223 17.23 18.56 -2.43
N PHE A 224 17.93 17.51 -2.84
CA PHE A 224 19.01 17.58 -3.82
C PHE A 224 18.52 18.11 -5.17
N TYR A 225 17.44 17.56 -5.71
CA TYR A 225 16.99 17.90 -7.07
C TYR A 225 16.15 19.18 -7.13
N ARG A 226 15.46 19.58 -6.08
CA ARG A 226 14.49 20.69 -6.09
C ARG A 226 14.89 21.89 -5.23
N GLU A 227 15.26 21.66 -3.97
CA GLU A 227 15.52 22.76 -3.01
C GLU A 227 16.97 23.26 -3.02
N MET A 228 17.93 22.37 -3.25
CA MET A 228 19.34 22.74 -3.22
C MET A 228 19.65 23.84 -4.23
N ASN A 229 20.39 24.86 -3.79
CA ASN A 229 20.84 25.93 -4.69
C ASN A 229 21.50 25.35 -5.94
N PRO A 230 21.07 25.74 -7.16
CA PRO A 230 21.60 25.18 -8.40
C PRO A 230 23.12 25.27 -8.52
N LEU A 231 23.73 26.37 -8.09
CA LEU A 231 25.18 26.54 -8.15
C LEU A 231 25.87 25.48 -7.27
N LEU A 232 25.37 25.26 -6.06
CA LEU A 232 25.90 24.25 -5.16
C LEU A 232 25.71 22.84 -5.74
N ARG A 233 24.53 22.56 -6.28
CA ARG A 233 24.20 21.26 -6.91
C ARG A 233 25.14 20.94 -8.07
N TYR A 234 25.31 21.89 -9.00
CA TYR A 234 26.19 21.70 -10.16
C TYR A 234 27.67 21.64 -9.80
N SER A 235 28.08 22.25 -8.68
CA SER A 235 29.44 22.12 -8.15
C SER A 235 29.64 20.77 -7.44
N LEU A 236 28.61 20.26 -6.78
CA LEU A 236 28.64 19.01 -6.03
C LEU A 236 28.67 17.77 -6.96
N VAL A 237 28.01 17.82 -8.12
CA VAL A 237 27.97 16.70 -9.08
C VAL A 237 29.37 16.26 -9.52
N PRO A 238 30.25 17.11 -10.09
CA PRO A 238 31.59 16.70 -10.45
C PRO A 238 32.44 16.26 -9.25
N PHE A 239 32.21 16.86 -8.06
CA PHE A 239 32.85 16.43 -6.83
C PHE A 239 32.47 14.98 -6.49
N LEU A 240 31.18 14.62 -6.49
CA LEU A 240 30.70 13.28 -6.20
C LEU A 240 31.12 12.25 -7.26
N LEU A 241 31.10 12.63 -8.53
CA LEU A 241 31.54 11.75 -9.63
C LEU A 241 33.05 11.42 -9.53
N LEU A 242 33.87 12.40 -9.10
CA LEU A 242 35.31 12.21 -8.91
C LEU A 242 35.65 11.52 -7.59
N PHE A 243 34.68 11.37 -6.67
CA PHE A 243 34.92 10.83 -5.33
C PHE A 243 35.56 9.43 -5.35
N ASN A 244 35.05 8.53 -6.19
CA ASN A 244 35.60 7.18 -6.31
C ASN A 244 37.03 7.18 -6.85
N VAL A 245 37.32 8.05 -7.81
CA VAL A 245 38.67 8.22 -8.35
C VAL A 245 39.59 8.77 -7.26
N SER A 246 39.13 9.75 -6.48
CA SER A 246 39.85 10.34 -5.37
C SER A 246 40.11 9.34 -4.24
N ALA A 247 39.14 8.48 -3.92
CA ALA A 247 39.31 7.41 -2.94
C ALA A 247 40.38 6.40 -3.37
N LEU A 248 40.40 5.99 -4.64
CA LEU A 248 41.44 5.15 -5.21
C LEU A 248 42.81 5.84 -5.14
N LEU A 249 42.89 7.14 -5.47
CA LEU A 249 44.10 7.93 -5.36
C LEU A 249 44.58 8.05 -3.89
N ALA A 250 43.68 8.20 -2.95
CA ALA A 250 43.99 8.27 -1.50
C ALA A 250 44.58 6.93 -1.00
N VAL A 251 43.97 5.79 -1.40
CA VAL A 251 44.47 4.46 -1.07
C VAL A 251 45.84 4.26 -1.70
N GLY A 252 46.02 4.61 -2.99
CA GLY A 252 47.31 4.53 -3.67
C GLY A 252 48.39 5.38 -2.99
N ALA A 253 48.06 6.62 -2.60
CA ALA A 253 49.01 7.49 -1.87
C ALA A 253 49.35 6.92 -0.47
N GLY A 254 48.38 6.30 0.22
CA GLY A 254 48.64 5.59 1.49
C GLY A 254 49.56 4.40 1.32
N LEU A 255 49.41 3.61 0.27
CA LEU A 255 50.29 2.48 -0.05
C LEU A 255 51.71 2.93 -0.47
N ASP A 256 51.83 4.08 -1.14
CA ASP A 256 53.08 4.74 -1.48
C ASP A 256 53.83 5.20 -0.20
N LEU A 257 53.15 5.87 0.71
CA LEU A 257 53.69 6.26 2.01
C LEU A 257 54.14 5.05 2.85
N ALA A 258 53.42 3.92 2.72
CA ALA A 258 53.78 2.67 3.39
C ALA A 258 54.92 1.88 2.66
N GLY A 259 55.43 2.37 1.53
CA GLY A 259 56.46 1.74 0.75
C GLY A 259 56.04 0.46 0.04
N VAL A 260 54.72 0.21 -0.07
CA VAL A 260 54.16 -1.01 -0.66
C VAL A 260 53.97 -0.87 -2.19
N TRP A 261 53.65 0.35 -2.64
CA TRP A 261 53.38 0.62 -4.05
C TRP A 261 53.70 2.07 -4.39
N SER A 262 54.52 2.30 -5.44
CA SER A 262 54.79 3.66 -5.90
C SER A 262 53.69 4.17 -6.82
N MET A 263 52.96 5.18 -6.39
CA MET A 263 51.92 5.82 -7.20
C MET A 263 52.46 6.99 -7.98
N PRO A 264 52.21 7.08 -9.29
CA PRO A 264 52.69 8.20 -10.12
C PRO A 264 51.83 9.46 -9.94
N VAL A 265 51.73 10.01 -8.71
CA VAL A 265 50.98 11.23 -8.40
C VAL A 265 51.43 12.40 -9.28
N ASP A 266 52.76 12.54 -9.47
CA ASP A 266 53.36 13.58 -10.30
C ASP A 266 52.97 13.42 -11.79
N ARG A 267 52.79 12.18 -12.28
CA ARG A 267 52.36 11.94 -13.66
C ARG A 267 50.93 12.31 -13.86
N THR A 268 50.07 12.08 -12.85
CA THR A 268 48.63 12.50 -12.90
C THR A 268 48.52 14.00 -12.90
N ALA A 269 49.28 14.70 -12.02
CA ALA A 269 49.35 16.15 -12.00
C ALA A 269 49.84 16.73 -13.33
N ALA A 270 50.94 16.20 -13.86
CA ALA A 270 51.50 16.62 -15.16
C ALA A 270 50.55 16.34 -16.34
N PHE A 271 49.77 15.27 -16.29
CA PHE A 271 48.75 15.00 -17.29
C PHE A 271 47.62 16.03 -17.24
N LEU A 272 47.12 16.35 -16.07
CA LEU A 272 46.03 17.34 -15.88
C LEU A 272 46.51 18.75 -16.23
N ASP A 273 47.76 19.10 -15.98
CA ASP A 273 48.33 20.40 -16.30
C ASP A 273 48.26 20.75 -17.80
N ARG A 274 48.23 19.71 -18.67
CA ARG A 274 48.04 19.89 -20.13
C ARG A 274 46.69 20.54 -20.51
N PHE A 275 45.72 20.47 -19.63
CA PHE A 275 44.39 21.05 -19.83
C PHE A 275 44.27 22.47 -19.25
N GLY A 276 45.35 23.10 -18.81
CA GLY A 276 45.40 24.46 -18.28
C GLY A 276 44.46 24.66 -17.08
N ARG A 277 43.63 25.69 -17.11
CA ARG A 277 42.73 26.04 -16.01
C ARG A 277 41.74 24.90 -15.65
N ALA A 278 41.26 24.16 -16.63
CA ALA A 278 40.35 23.04 -16.41
C ALA A 278 41.08 21.88 -15.71
N GLY A 279 42.33 21.61 -16.07
CA GLY A 279 43.16 20.63 -15.40
C GLY A 279 43.52 21.03 -13.95
N ALA A 280 43.82 22.31 -13.73
CA ALA A 280 44.04 22.83 -12.39
C ALA A 280 42.80 22.72 -11.49
N ALA A 281 41.60 22.99 -12.03
CA ALA A 281 40.36 22.81 -11.31
C ALA A 281 40.08 21.33 -10.99
N ALA A 282 40.33 20.42 -11.93
CA ALA A 282 40.21 18.99 -11.71
C ALA A 282 41.18 18.48 -10.64
N TRP A 283 42.43 18.93 -10.69
CA TRP A 283 43.44 18.60 -9.69
C TRP A 283 43.03 19.10 -8.27
N PHE A 284 42.58 20.34 -8.17
CA PHE A 284 42.05 20.89 -6.91
C PHE A 284 40.90 20.05 -6.35
N LEU A 285 39.94 19.66 -7.20
CA LEU A 285 38.83 18.80 -6.78
C LEU A 285 39.29 17.42 -6.32
N LEU A 286 40.26 16.82 -6.98
CA LEU A 286 40.86 15.55 -6.55
C LEU A 286 41.51 15.67 -5.18
N VAL A 287 42.33 16.69 -4.94
CA VAL A 287 42.98 16.93 -3.64
C VAL A 287 41.95 17.21 -2.55
N LEU A 288 40.92 18.01 -2.85
CA LEU A 288 39.83 18.29 -1.93
C LEU A 288 39.07 17.00 -1.56
N ASN A 289 38.79 16.16 -2.52
CA ASN A 289 38.14 14.88 -2.29
C ASN A 289 38.99 13.93 -1.42
N VAL A 290 40.30 13.89 -1.61
CA VAL A 290 41.22 13.12 -0.76
C VAL A 290 41.17 13.63 0.68
N ALA A 291 41.17 14.95 0.88
CA ALA A 291 41.04 15.55 2.20
C ALA A 291 39.69 15.22 2.86
N VAL A 292 38.60 15.28 2.09
CA VAL A 292 37.24 14.89 2.57
C VAL A 292 37.19 13.41 2.89
N ALA A 293 37.75 12.54 2.03
CA ALA A 293 37.83 11.11 2.31
C ALA A 293 38.58 10.82 3.61
N GLY A 294 39.72 11.49 3.83
CA GLY A 294 40.48 11.40 5.09
C GLY A 294 39.65 11.82 6.30
N LEU A 295 38.90 12.94 6.19
CA LEU A 295 38.02 13.41 7.23
C LEU A 295 36.86 12.42 7.51
N LEU A 296 36.25 11.85 6.46
CA LEU A 296 35.21 10.84 6.60
C LEU A 296 35.72 9.57 7.30
N VAL A 297 36.94 9.13 7.01
CA VAL A 297 37.58 8.02 7.71
C VAL A 297 37.80 8.39 9.18
N LEU A 298 38.33 9.58 9.45
CA LEU A 298 38.58 10.06 10.81
C LEU A 298 37.31 10.14 11.66
N VAL A 299 36.21 10.59 11.07
CA VAL A 299 34.90 10.68 11.74
C VAL A 299 34.19 9.32 11.73
N GLY A 300 34.32 8.56 10.66
CA GLY A 300 33.65 7.26 10.46
C GLY A 300 34.11 6.20 11.46
N ILE A 301 35.40 6.20 11.82
CA ILE A 301 35.93 5.23 12.80
C ILE A 301 35.24 5.40 14.18
N PRO A 302 35.20 6.58 14.80
CA PRO A 302 34.48 6.77 16.05
C PRO A 302 32.98 6.44 15.92
N LEU A 303 32.33 6.89 14.83
CA LEU A 303 30.91 6.58 14.58
C LEU A 303 30.64 5.08 14.45
N TYR A 304 31.54 4.34 13.81
CA TYR A 304 31.45 2.88 13.75
C TYR A 304 31.47 2.25 15.15
N PHE A 305 32.39 2.69 16.03
CA PHE A 305 32.43 2.18 17.39
C PHE A 305 31.22 2.58 18.22
N ILE A 306 30.74 3.82 18.09
CA ILE A 306 29.50 4.28 18.73
C ILE A 306 28.32 3.43 18.27
N ARG A 307 28.16 3.26 16.94
CA ARG A 307 27.10 2.42 16.38
C ARG A 307 27.17 0.98 16.90
N ARG A 308 28.37 0.42 16.97
CA ARG A 308 28.60 -0.94 17.49
C ARG A 308 28.22 -1.04 18.97
N ASP A 309 28.60 -0.04 19.78
CA ASP A 309 28.28 -0.04 21.20
C ASP A 309 26.78 0.20 21.46
N VAL A 310 26.17 1.13 20.71
CA VAL A 310 24.71 1.33 20.73
C VAL A 310 23.99 0.04 20.34
N ARG A 311 24.42 -0.63 19.26
CA ARG A 311 23.81 -1.90 18.84
C ARG A 311 23.94 -2.98 19.90
N LYS A 312 25.12 -3.16 20.50
CA LYS A 312 25.33 -4.10 21.63
C LYS A 312 24.46 -3.77 22.85
N THR A 313 24.24 -2.49 23.11
CA THR A 313 23.39 -2.05 24.20
C THR A 313 21.92 -2.36 23.92
N ILE A 314 21.47 -2.08 22.71
CA ILE A 314 20.12 -2.39 22.22
C ILE A 314 19.86 -3.90 22.26
N ASP A 315 20.80 -4.71 21.74
CA ASP A 315 20.75 -6.17 21.73
C ASP A 315 20.66 -6.73 23.19
N ARG A 316 21.37 -6.08 24.14
CA ARG A 316 21.31 -6.46 25.57
C ARG A 316 19.95 -6.23 26.20
N PHE A 317 19.20 -5.24 25.73
CA PHE A 317 17.85 -4.94 26.24
C PHE A 317 16.74 -5.67 25.49
N GLY A 318 17.07 -6.48 24.47
CA GLY A 318 16.08 -7.25 23.69
C GLY A 318 15.10 -6.37 22.90
N VAL A 319 15.42 -5.07 22.73
CA VAL A 319 14.51 -4.10 22.10
C VAL A 319 14.32 -4.39 20.60
N PHE A 320 15.24 -5.17 19.99
CA PHE A 320 15.19 -5.55 18.58
C PHE A 320 15.57 -7.04 18.36
N GLU A 321 15.10 -7.94 19.21
CA GLU A 321 15.09 -9.38 18.88
C GLU A 321 14.05 -9.73 17.80
N THR A 322 13.53 -8.73 17.12
CA THR A 322 12.77 -8.94 15.91
C THR A 322 13.77 -9.01 14.77
N ASP A 323 13.92 -10.19 14.21
CA ASP A 323 14.60 -10.43 12.93
C ASP A 323 14.06 -9.38 11.93
N LEU A 324 14.91 -8.42 11.51
CA LEU A 324 14.53 -7.33 10.62
C LEU A 324 14.27 -7.79 9.16
N THR A 325 14.20 -9.09 8.96
CA THR A 325 13.60 -9.73 7.78
C THR A 325 12.19 -10.25 8.11
N VAL A 326 11.38 -9.43 8.79
CA VAL A 326 9.96 -9.75 8.93
C VAL A 326 9.38 -9.71 7.52
N ASP A 327 8.95 -10.86 7.03
CA ASP A 327 8.07 -10.93 5.86
C ASP A 327 6.82 -10.12 6.22
N ALA A 328 6.73 -8.92 5.66
CA ALA A 328 5.64 -7.99 5.96
C ALA A 328 4.27 -8.58 5.55
N GLU A 329 4.25 -9.60 4.70
CA GLU A 329 3.04 -10.30 4.27
C GLU A 329 2.67 -11.46 5.21
N ARG A 330 3.58 -11.89 6.07
CA ARG A 330 3.36 -13.07 6.94
C ARG A 330 2.08 -12.98 7.80
N PRO A 331 1.75 -11.84 8.47
CA PRO A 331 0.51 -11.75 9.25
C PRO A 331 -0.75 -11.97 8.41
N TYR A 332 -0.75 -11.51 7.16
CA TYR A 332 -1.87 -11.68 6.23
C TYR A 332 -1.97 -13.13 5.74
N VAL A 333 -0.83 -13.80 5.53
CA VAL A 333 -0.80 -15.23 5.20
C VAL A 333 -1.37 -16.06 6.33
N GLU A 334 -0.93 -15.82 7.58
CA GLU A 334 -1.42 -16.53 8.77
C GLU A 334 -2.94 -16.31 8.98
N ALA A 335 -3.43 -15.09 8.70
CA ALA A 335 -4.86 -14.79 8.77
C ALA A 335 -5.66 -15.50 7.68
N ALA A 336 -5.17 -15.52 6.45
CA ALA A 336 -5.82 -16.21 5.34
C ALA A 336 -5.89 -17.72 5.57
N GLU A 337 -4.79 -18.34 6.02
CA GLU A 337 -4.74 -19.76 6.34
C GLU A 337 -5.74 -20.10 7.47
N ALA A 338 -5.86 -19.25 8.49
CA ALA A 338 -6.86 -19.44 9.56
C ALA A 338 -8.30 -19.37 9.02
N VAL A 339 -8.61 -18.42 8.13
CA VAL A 339 -9.94 -18.34 7.51
C VAL A 339 -10.24 -19.56 6.66
N PHE A 340 -9.27 -20.06 5.88
CA PHE A 340 -9.46 -21.25 5.05
C PHE A 340 -9.62 -22.53 5.88
N ASP A 341 -8.96 -22.61 7.04
CA ASP A 341 -9.12 -23.72 7.98
C ASP A 341 -10.51 -23.70 8.68
N GLU A 342 -10.99 -22.50 9.06
CA GLU A 342 -12.28 -22.32 9.71
C GLU A 342 -13.46 -22.41 8.71
N THR A 343 -13.24 -22.01 7.46
CA THR A 343 -14.24 -21.95 6.40
C THR A 343 -13.75 -22.73 5.17
N PRO A 344 -13.92 -24.04 5.11
CA PRO A 344 -13.39 -24.86 4.01
C PRO A 344 -13.91 -24.49 2.61
N ASP A 345 -15.06 -23.82 2.53
CA ASP A 345 -15.62 -23.33 1.27
C ASP A 345 -15.00 -22.00 0.80
N ALA A 346 -14.23 -21.33 1.65
CA ALA A 346 -13.50 -20.12 1.25
C ALA A 346 -12.40 -20.48 0.23
N ALA A 347 -12.34 -19.74 -0.87
CA ALA A 347 -11.33 -19.91 -1.93
C ALA A 347 -10.41 -18.71 -2.04
N VAL A 348 -10.90 -17.53 -1.68
CA VAL A 348 -10.19 -16.27 -1.82
C VAL A 348 -10.27 -15.49 -0.52
N PHE A 349 -9.12 -15.02 -0.04
CA PHE A 349 -9.01 -14.02 1.02
C PHE A 349 -8.56 -12.70 0.39
N CYS A 350 -9.46 -11.71 0.35
CA CYS A 350 -9.25 -10.43 -0.31
C CYS A 350 -9.05 -9.30 0.71
N TYR A 351 -7.93 -8.57 0.59
CA TYR A 351 -7.60 -7.48 1.52
C TYR A 351 -6.95 -6.29 0.79
N GLY A 352 -6.87 -5.12 1.43
CA GLY A 352 -6.23 -3.89 0.97
C GLY A 352 -5.04 -3.48 1.83
N HIS A 353 -5.09 -2.29 2.40
CA HIS A 353 -4.24 -1.74 3.47
C HIS A 353 -2.75 -1.55 3.13
N THR A 354 -2.10 -2.53 2.52
CA THR A 354 -0.66 -2.43 2.23
C THR A 354 -0.34 -1.68 0.94
N HIS A 355 -1.36 -1.28 0.19
CA HIS A 355 -1.27 -0.54 -1.07
C HIS A 355 -0.45 -1.25 -2.16
N ARG A 356 -0.31 -2.59 -2.10
CA ARG A 356 0.50 -3.38 -3.03
C ARG A 356 -0.35 -4.45 -3.69
N PRO A 357 -0.75 -4.29 -4.96
CA PRO A 357 -1.49 -5.32 -5.65
C PRO A 357 -0.62 -6.58 -5.76
N THR A 358 -1.01 -7.64 -5.08
CA THR A 358 -0.30 -8.93 -5.05
C THR A 358 -1.28 -10.08 -4.98
N THR A 359 -0.88 -11.23 -5.53
CA THR A 359 -1.55 -12.51 -5.32
C THR A 359 -0.55 -13.51 -4.79
N ARG A 360 -0.99 -14.35 -3.85
CA ARG A 360 -0.17 -15.42 -3.29
C ARG A 360 -1.03 -16.64 -3.02
N THR A 361 -0.67 -17.79 -3.61
CA THR A 361 -1.28 -19.06 -3.23
C THR A 361 -0.76 -19.44 -1.84
N VAL A 362 -1.68 -19.75 -0.96
CA VAL A 362 -1.42 -20.21 0.42
C VAL A 362 -2.15 -21.54 0.63
N GLU A 363 -1.95 -22.19 1.77
CA GLU A 363 -2.67 -23.41 2.09
C GLU A 363 -4.18 -23.10 2.19
N GLY A 364 -4.99 -23.83 1.42
CA GLY A 364 -6.43 -23.67 1.38
C GLY A 364 -6.99 -22.72 0.31
N GLY A 365 -6.22 -21.74 -0.22
CA GLY A 365 -6.78 -20.79 -1.17
C GLY A 365 -5.81 -19.74 -1.73
N LEU A 366 -6.37 -18.63 -2.17
CA LEU A 366 -5.64 -17.50 -2.76
C LEU A 366 -5.78 -16.27 -1.88
N LEU A 367 -4.64 -15.72 -1.47
CA LEU A 367 -4.51 -14.42 -0.84
C LEU A 367 -4.39 -13.34 -1.92
N VAL A 368 -5.22 -12.30 -1.86
CA VAL A 368 -5.35 -11.25 -2.87
C VAL A 368 -5.31 -9.88 -2.22
N ASN A 369 -4.35 -9.04 -2.59
CA ASN A 369 -4.33 -7.64 -2.16
C ASN A 369 -4.81 -6.73 -3.29
N THR A 370 -5.82 -5.92 -3.04
CA THR A 370 -6.46 -5.06 -4.04
C THR A 370 -5.57 -3.92 -4.54
N GLY A 371 -4.52 -3.56 -3.80
CA GLY A 371 -3.66 -2.43 -4.13
C GLY A 371 -4.19 -1.09 -3.64
N THR A 372 -3.98 -0.03 -4.40
CA THR A 372 -4.48 1.33 -4.08
C THR A 372 -4.67 2.16 -5.33
N TRP A 373 -5.56 3.14 -5.25
CA TRP A 373 -5.75 4.15 -6.30
C TRP A 373 -4.90 5.40 -6.09
N LEU A 374 -4.23 5.50 -4.95
CA LEU A 374 -3.34 6.60 -4.65
C LEU A 374 -2.11 6.63 -5.55
N LYS A 375 -1.58 7.84 -5.76
CA LYS A 375 -0.27 8.05 -6.36
C LYS A 375 0.80 7.31 -5.54
N ARG A 376 1.70 6.61 -6.24
CA ARG A 376 2.85 5.93 -5.63
C ARG A 376 4.15 6.44 -6.21
N LEU A 377 5.18 6.48 -5.37
CA LEU A 377 6.50 6.92 -5.74
C LEU A 377 7.47 5.75 -5.87
N HIS A 378 7.91 5.45 -7.08
CA HIS A 378 8.82 4.37 -7.40
C HIS A 378 10.26 4.85 -7.46
N ARG A 379 11.12 4.29 -6.62
CA ARG A 379 12.54 4.60 -6.60
C ARG A 379 13.23 4.10 -7.87
N ARG A 380 14.04 4.97 -8.50
CA ARG A 380 14.98 4.66 -9.57
C ARG A 380 16.36 5.20 -9.22
N ASP A 381 17.34 4.33 -9.22
CA ASP A 381 18.72 4.74 -8.99
C ASP A 381 19.27 5.43 -10.26
N GLY A 382 20.06 6.48 -10.04
CA GLY A 382 20.70 7.20 -11.13
C GLY A 382 21.79 6.37 -11.83
N ILE A 383 22.21 6.80 -13.02
CA ILE A 383 23.18 6.09 -13.88
C ILE A 383 24.47 5.71 -13.15
N THR A 384 24.90 6.53 -12.20
CA THR A 384 26.19 6.34 -11.50
C THR A 384 26.06 5.69 -10.14
N GLY A 385 24.83 5.55 -9.59
CA GLY A 385 24.60 5.09 -8.23
C GLY A 385 25.17 6.00 -7.11
N ILE A 386 25.80 7.12 -7.47
CA ILE A 386 26.45 8.06 -6.53
C ILE A 386 25.49 9.18 -6.13
N LEU A 387 24.63 9.60 -7.05
CA LEU A 387 23.63 10.63 -6.80
C LEU A 387 22.40 10.04 -6.10
N PRO A 388 21.64 10.85 -5.35
CA PRO A 388 20.39 10.39 -4.77
C PRO A 388 19.48 9.78 -5.84
N PRO A 389 18.73 8.72 -5.52
CA PRO A 389 17.77 8.11 -6.44
C PRO A 389 16.67 9.11 -6.79
N VAL A 390 16.03 8.94 -7.93
CA VAL A 390 14.85 9.70 -8.32
C VAL A 390 13.61 8.87 -8.02
N PHE A 391 12.55 9.53 -7.57
CA PHE A 391 11.27 8.89 -7.28
C PHE A 391 10.25 9.29 -8.34
N TYR A 392 9.83 8.31 -9.12
CA TYR A 392 8.88 8.46 -10.21
C TYR A 392 7.45 8.32 -9.71
N PRO A 393 6.60 9.34 -9.89
CA PRO A 393 5.18 9.22 -9.58
C PRO A 393 4.47 8.35 -10.60
N SER A 394 3.52 7.55 -10.12
CA SER A 394 2.73 6.67 -10.98
C SER A 394 1.40 6.31 -10.33
N TYR A 395 0.44 5.90 -11.16
CA TYR A 395 -0.84 5.33 -10.77
C TYR A 395 -0.96 3.91 -11.31
N GLN A 396 -1.44 2.98 -10.49
CA GLN A 396 -1.77 1.64 -10.95
C GLN A 396 -3.27 1.45 -11.14
N LEU A 397 -4.10 2.10 -10.32
CA LEU A 397 -5.57 2.08 -10.32
C LEU A 397 -6.13 0.67 -10.56
N PRO A 398 -5.81 -0.30 -9.67
CA PRO A 398 -6.26 -1.66 -9.85
C PRO A 398 -7.74 -1.81 -9.46
N ALA A 399 -8.49 -2.58 -10.24
CA ALA A 399 -9.74 -3.19 -9.84
C ALA A 399 -9.57 -4.71 -9.92
N VAL A 400 -9.91 -5.42 -8.85
CA VAL A 400 -9.87 -6.89 -8.85
C VAL A 400 -11.23 -7.40 -9.28
N ARG A 401 -11.27 -8.26 -10.31
CA ARG A 401 -12.47 -8.93 -10.79
C ARG A 401 -12.43 -10.39 -10.35
N ILE A 402 -13.44 -10.82 -9.60
CA ILE A 402 -13.56 -12.19 -9.10
C ILE A 402 -14.83 -12.80 -9.68
N THR A 403 -14.72 -13.98 -10.25
CA THR A 403 -15.84 -14.68 -10.92
C THR A 403 -15.80 -16.17 -10.68
N ALA A 404 -16.95 -16.83 -10.76
CA ALA A 404 -16.98 -18.26 -10.86
C ALA A 404 -16.31 -18.72 -12.18
N ALA A 405 -15.60 -19.84 -12.13
CA ALA A 405 -14.96 -20.48 -13.28
C ALA A 405 -15.28 -21.98 -13.27
N ALA A 406 -15.15 -22.62 -14.43
CA ALA A 406 -15.46 -24.06 -14.56
C ALA A 406 -14.66 -24.93 -13.57
N ASP A 407 -13.43 -24.49 -13.24
CA ASP A 407 -12.51 -25.20 -12.35
C ASP A 407 -12.33 -24.48 -10.99
N GLY A 408 -13.31 -23.66 -10.56
CA GLY A 408 -13.27 -22.95 -9.27
C GLY A 408 -13.52 -21.45 -9.39
N VAL A 409 -12.65 -20.62 -8.77
CA VAL A 409 -12.77 -19.16 -8.72
C VAL A 409 -11.64 -18.49 -9.50
N ALA A 410 -12.00 -17.64 -10.45
CA ALA A 410 -11.03 -16.83 -11.21
C ALA A 410 -10.87 -15.45 -10.60
N VAL A 411 -9.63 -15.01 -10.44
CA VAL A 411 -9.24 -13.68 -9.96
C VAL A 411 -8.37 -13.01 -11.01
N GLU A 412 -8.78 -11.83 -11.43
CA GLU A 412 -8.09 -11.01 -12.43
C GLU A 412 -7.91 -9.58 -11.92
N TYR A 413 -6.78 -8.96 -12.28
CA TYR A 413 -6.58 -7.52 -12.06
C TYR A 413 -6.82 -6.76 -13.36
N GLU A 414 -7.73 -5.82 -13.30
CA GLU A 414 -7.93 -4.82 -14.32
C GLU A 414 -7.18 -3.56 -13.93
N ARG A 415 -6.47 -2.96 -14.90
CA ARG A 415 -5.86 -1.65 -14.73
C ARG A 415 -6.73 -0.59 -15.38
N ILE A 416 -7.22 0.35 -14.59
CA ILE A 416 -7.85 1.55 -15.12
C ILE A 416 -6.75 2.46 -15.66
N SER A 417 -6.89 2.88 -16.93
CA SER A 417 -5.84 3.61 -17.64
C SER A 417 -5.75 5.05 -17.16
N LYS A 418 -4.56 5.46 -16.69
CA LYS A 418 -4.24 6.84 -16.37
C LYS A 418 -2.87 7.22 -16.91
N PRO A 419 -2.71 8.39 -17.56
CA PRO A 419 -1.41 8.87 -18.00
C PRO A 419 -0.42 9.02 -16.84
N SER A 420 0.85 8.66 -17.08
CA SER A 420 1.90 8.85 -16.08
C SER A 420 2.16 10.33 -15.83
N PRO A 421 2.13 10.81 -14.57
CA PRO A 421 2.41 12.20 -14.23
C PRO A 421 3.91 12.53 -14.29
N SER A 422 4.78 11.56 -14.54
CA SER A 422 6.25 11.71 -14.50
C SER A 422 6.78 12.80 -15.42
N THR A 423 6.13 13.04 -16.57
CA THR A 423 6.55 14.06 -17.55
C THR A 423 6.36 15.48 -17.00
N GLU A 424 5.31 15.70 -16.23
CA GLU A 424 4.95 17.01 -15.67
C GLU A 424 5.63 17.25 -14.32
N GLU A 425 5.65 16.24 -13.45
CA GLU A 425 6.13 16.37 -12.08
C GLU A 425 7.64 16.28 -11.94
N LEU A 426 8.35 15.56 -12.83
CA LEU A 426 9.79 15.43 -12.74
C LEU A 426 10.52 16.58 -13.41
N THR A 427 11.51 17.13 -12.72
CA THR A 427 12.40 18.14 -13.30
C THR A 427 13.25 17.56 -14.42
N ARG A 428 13.75 18.43 -15.30
CA ARG A 428 14.68 18.02 -16.37
C ARG A 428 15.94 17.33 -15.82
N THR A 429 16.39 17.74 -14.64
CA THR A 429 17.57 17.17 -13.96
C THR A 429 17.29 15.75 -13.48
N GLU A 430 16.15 15.51 -12.83
CA GLU A 430 15.71 14.18 -12.38
C GLU A 430 15.64 13.20 -13.56
N ARG A 431 15.01 13.61 -14.66
CA ARG A 431 14.91 12.79 -15.89
C ARG A 431 16.26 12.52 -16.54
N PHE A 432 17.15 13.51 -16.56
CA PHE A 432 18.49 13.35 -17.14
C PHE A 432 19.31 12.28 -16.40
N PHE A 433 19.33 12.29 -15.07
CA PHE A 433 20.12 11.35 -14.29
C PHE A 433 19.57 9.92 -14.26
N THR A 434 18.33 9.71 -14.67
CA THR A 434 17.70 8.38 -14.79
C THR A 434 17.55 7.93 -16.25
N VAL A 435 18.03 8.74 -17.22
CA VAL A 435 17.87 8.50 -18.68
C VAL A 435 16.40 8.40 -19.08
N GLY A 436 15.48 9.01 -18.31
CA GLY A 436 14.04 9.00 -18.59
C GLY A 436 13.38 7.61 -18.51
N ARG A 437 14.03 6.61 -17.88
CA ARG A 437 13.47 5.27 -17.74
C ARG A 437 12.40 5.27 -16.64
N GLU A 438 11.16 5.21 -17.06
CA GLU A 438 10.04 5.02 -16.15
C GLU A 438 10.05 3.60 -15.54
N PRO A 439 9.53 3.42 -14.31
CA PRO A 439 9.33 2.09 -13.75
C PRO A 439 8.26 1.34 -14.56
N GLU A 440 8.53 0.09 -14.85
CA GLU A 440 7.52 -0.81 -15.37
C GLU A 440 6.61 -1.27 -14.22
N LEU A 441 5.33 -0.97 -14.33
CA LEU A 441 4.33 -1.32 -13.34
C LEU A 441 3.55 -2.52 -13.84
N THR A 442 3.70 -3.64 -13.16
CA THR A 442 2.95 -4.86 -13.44
C THR A 442 1.85 -5.06 -12.39
N LEU A 443 0.72 -5.55 -12.82
CA LEU A 443 -0.29 -6.14 -11.94
C LEU A 443 -0.11 -7.66 -11.95
N PRO A 444 -0.57 -8.37 -10.91
CA PRO A 444 -0.55 -9.82 -10.91
C PRO A 444 -1.30 -10.41 -12.11
N ASP A 445 -0.82 -11.56 -12.58
CA ASP A 445 -1.48 -12.31 -13.63
C ASP A 445 -2.82 -12.89 -13.14
N ARG A 446 -3.65 -13.35 -14.07
CA ARG A 446 -4.89 -14.08 -13.76
C ARG A 446 -4.58 -15.39 -13.03
N HIS A 447 -5.29 -15.62 -11.92
CA HIS A 447 -5.24 -16.86 -11.17
C HIS A 447 -6.60 -17.57 -11.18
N VAL A 448 -6.57 -18.92 -11.19
CA VAL A 448 -7.77 -19.73 -10.96
C VAL A 448 -7.47 -20.61 -9.75
N VAL A 449 -8.30 -20.51 -8.74
CA VAL A 449 -8.23 -21.36 -7.54
C VAL A 449 -9.17 -22.53 -7.76
N GLY A 450 -8.63 -23.75 -7.69
CA GLY A 450 -9.37 -24.97 -8.04
C GLY A 450 -10.65 -25.17 -7.25
N GLY A 451 -11.61 -25.83 -7.89
CA GLY A 451 -12.84 -26.28 -7.29
C GLY A 451 -12.58 -27.24 -6.12
N ARG A 452 -13.63 -27.54 -5.36
CA ARG A 452 -13.60 -28.45 -4.21
C ARG A 452 -12.90 -29.77 -4.59
N PRO A 453 -11.93 -30.27 -3.77
CA PRO A 453 -11.28 -31.54 -4.08
C PRO A 453 -12.34 -32.64 -4.26
N GLU A 454 -12.31 -33.30 -5.41
CA GLU A 454 -13.19 -34.47 -5.67
C GLU A 454 -12.87 -35.55 -4.62
N GLY A 455 -13.70 -35.66 -3.58
CA GLY A 455 -13.50 -36.76 -2.61
C GLY A 455 -14.19 -36.64 -1.27
N GLU A 456 -14.84 -35.55 -0.89
CA GLU A 456 -15.69 -35.58 0.30
C GLU A 456 -17.12 -35.95 -0.07
N PRO A 457 -17.62 -37.11 0.40
CA PRO A 457 -19.02 -37.49 0.17
C PRO A 457 -19.94 -36.56 0.94
N ASP A 458 -20.92 -36.02 0.25
CA ASP A 458 -22.04 -35.24 0.80
C ASP A 458 -22.63 -36.00 2.02
N ALA A 459 -22.27 -35.56 3.23
CA ALA A 459 -22.73 -36.20 4.47
C ALA A 459 -24.25 -36.05 4.69
N ASP A 460 -24.94 -35.25 3.88
CA ASP A 460 -26.38 -35.00 4.00
C ASP A 460 -27.26 -35.84 3.04
N ARG A 461 -26.68 -36.68 2.16
CA ARG A 461 -27.48 -37.51 1.25
C ARG A 461 -27.90 -38.88 1.78
N GLU A 462 -27.31 -39.38 2.90
CA GLU A 462 -27.63 -40.70 3.46
C GLU A 462 -28.79 -40.73 4.46
N THR A 463 -29.36 -39.64 4.90
CA THR A 463 -30.45 -39.64 5.90
C THR A 463 -31.88 -39.56 5.33
N ARG A 464 -32.09 -39.50 3.99
CA ARG A 464 -33.44 -39.44 3.39
C ARG A 464 -33.85 -40.66 2.58
N GLY A 465 -33.15 -41.77 2.65
CA GLY A 465 -33.45 -42.96 1.88
C GLY A 465 -33.75 -44.21 2.71
N GLY A 466 -34.61 -44.13 3.73
CA GLY A 466 -34.84 -45.30 4.56
C GLY A 466 -36.15 -45.34 5.36
N ALA A 467 -37.29 -45.03 4.72
CA ALA A 467 -38.58 -45.34 5.36
C ALA A 467 -39.60 -45.68 4.26
N GLY A 468 -39.73 -46.96 3.94
CA GLY A 468 -40.74 -47.45 3.00
C GLY A 468 -40.77 -48.93 2.83
N GLY A 469 -41.46 -49.64 3.70
CA GLY A 469 -42.40 -50.68 3.36
C GLY A 469 -41.88 -52.08 3.01
N GLY A 470 -42.35 -53.05 3.71
CA GLY A 470 -42.48 -54.40 3.20
C GLY A 470 -42.62 -55.49 4.22
N ALA A 471 -43.81 -55.67 4.73
CA ALA A 471 -44.22 -56.88 5.40
C ALA A 471 -44.31 -58.06 4.42
N GLY A 472 -44.01 -59.28 4.86
CA GLY A 472 -44.30 -60.50 4.13
C GLY A 472 -43.45 -61.69 4.55
N ASP A 473 -43.80 -62.41 5.54
CA ASP A 473 -44.40 -63.72 5.60
C ASP A 473 -43.55 -64.98 5.16
N ARG A 474 -43.51 -65.96 6.10
CA ARG A 474 -43.29 -67.41 5.92
C ARG A 474 -41.84 -67.92 5.97
N SER A 475 -41.52 -68.65 6.92
CA SER A 475 -41.81 -70.02 7.44
C SER A 475 -40.70 -70.40 8.40
#